data_5c11fbc3e60533bca07b682c39bc6f5c
#
_entry.id   5c11fbc3e60533bca07b682c39bc6f5c
#
_cell.length_a   1.000
_cell.length_b   1.000
_cell.length_c   1.000
_cell.angle_alpha   90.00
_cell.angle_beta   90.00
_cell.angle_gamma   90.00
#
_symmetry.space_group_name_H-M   'P 1'
#
loop_
_entity.id
_entity.type
_entity.pdbx_description
1 polymer ?
#
loop_
_entity_poly.entity_id
_entity_poly.type
_entity_poly.pdbx_seq_one_letter_code
_entity_poly.pdbx_strand_id
1 'polypeptide(L)'
;ITRRKIANGERVLIYTSWTRTDSQQKLLKLLQENGYRTEILAPQIATEKREEWVDKRVKNGLQVLITNPRCVETGLDLNAFTTIIFYSMGYNLFTLRQASRRSWRINQTEPKVEVYMLYYADTLQAKAIKLMASKLAVAGIIEGTFSEEGLAAMSDVRDMTSQMAK
;
A
#
# COMPACT_ATOMS: atom_id res chain seq x y z
N ILE A 1 3.99 -8.41 10.26
CA ILE A 1 3.49 -8.61 8.90
C ILE A 1 4.63 -9.11 8.01
N THR A 2 5.66 -8.31 7.73
CA THR A 2 6.75 -8.58 6.79
C THR A 2 7.39 -9.96 7.00
N ARG A 3 7.79 -10.32 8.23
CA ARG A 3 8.38 -11.64 8.55
C ARG A 3 7.50 -12.79 8.08
N ARG A 4 6.20 -12.75 8.43
CA ARG A 4 5.24 -13.80 8.09
C ARG A 4 5.07 -13.93 6.57
N LYS A 5 4.98 -12.80 5.86
CA LYS A 5 4.77 -12.76 4.42
C LYS A 5 5.99 -13.29 3.64
N ILE A 6 7.18 -12.87 4.03
CA ILE A 6 8.43 -13.35 3.40
C ILE A 6 8.63 -14.85 3.68
N ALA A 7 8.30 -15.34 4.88
CA ALA A 7 8.36 -16.77 5.19
C ALA A 7 7.43 -17.61 4.31
N ASN A 8 6.33 -17.03 3.82
CA ASN A 8 5.41 -17.65 2.86
C ASN A 8 5.86 -17.50 1.39
N GLY A 9 7.04 -16.95 1.13
CA GLY A 9 7.54 -16.71 -0.23
C GLY A 9 7.01 -15.46 -0.91
N GLU A 10 6.20 -14.65 -0.22
CA GLU A 10 5.63 -13.41 -0.75
C GLU A 10 6.64 -12.26 -0.72
N ARG A 11 6.50 -11.32 -1.67
CA ARG A 11 7.25 -10.05 -1.65
C ARG A 11 6.39 -8.94 -1.08
N VAL A 12 7.04 -8.02 -0.37
CA VAL A 12 6.38 -6.93 0.36
C VAL A 12 6.74 -5.58 -0.24
N LEU A 13 5.72 -4.79 -0.54
CA LEU A 13 5.85 -3.39 -0.94
C LEU A 13 5.47 -2.50 0.24
N ILE A 14 6.36 -1.61 0.65
CA ILE A 14 6.11 -0.68 1.75
C ILE A 14 6.05 0.75 1.23
N TYR A 15 4.90 1.38 1.38
CA TYR A 15 4.70 2.79 1.06
C TYR A 15 4.95 3.68 2.27
N THR A 16 5.79 4.71 2.07
CA THR A 16 6.03 5.77 3.04
C THR A 16 5.81 7.13 2.38
N SER A 17 4.93 7.95 2.95
CA SER A 17 4.65 9.30 2.44
C SER A 17 5.64 10.34 2.96
N TRP A 18 6.31 10.06 4.08
CA TRP A 18 7.23 10.98 4.76
C TRP A 18 8.66 10.73 4.28
N THR A 19 9.09 11.51 3.27
CA THR A 19 10.46 11.42 2.72
C THR A 19 11.44 12.40 3.35
N ARG A 20 10.95 13.40 4.08
CA ARG A 20 11.77 14.42 4.74
C ARG A 20 12.38 13.97 6.07
N THR A 21 11.85 12.92 6.66
CA THR A 21 12.38 12.31 7.87
C THR A 21 13.05 11.02 7.47
N ASP A 22 14.23 10.69 7.92
CA ASP A 22 15.00 9.46 7.65
C ASP A 22 14.21 8.15 7.80
N SER A 23 12.88 8.22 7.76
CA SER A 23 11.98 7.09 7.99
C SER A 23 12.23 5.95 7.01
N GLN A 24 12.47 6.26 5.73
CA GLN A 24 12.79 5.24 4.73
C GLN A 24 14.14 4.58 5.03
N GLN A 25 15.15 5.37 5.37
CA GLN A 25 16.49 4.87 5.68
C GLN A 25 16.52 4.06 6.98
N LYS A 26 15.81 4.51 8.00
CA LYS A 26 15.67 3.76 9.27
C LYS A 26 14.96 2.43 9.05
N LEU A 27 13.89 2.43 8.25
CA LEU A 27 13.15 1.22 7.91
C LEU A 27 13.99 0.26 7.05
N LEU A 28 14.74 0.78 6.07
CA LEU A 28 15.67 0.03 5.26
C LEU A 28 16.70 -0.68 6.16
N LYS A 29 17.37 0.09 7.02
CA LYS A 29 18.39 -0.44 7.94
C LYS A 29 17.81 -1.52 8.84
N LEU A 30 16.67 -1.26 9.47
CA LEU A 30 15.98 -2.23 10.33
C LEU A 30 15.68 -3.54 9.60
N LEU A 31 15.18 -3.48 8.37
CA LEU A 31 14.83 -4.66 7.60
C LEU A 31 16.08 -5.42 7.13
N GLN A 32 17.13 -4.73 6.72
CA GLN A 32 18.40 -5.34 6.33
C GLN A 32 19.10 -6.00 7.52
N GLU A 33 19.11 -5.38 8.70
CA GLU A 33 19.63 -5.96 9.94
C GLU A 33 18.88 -7.22 10.37
N ASN A 34 17.61 -7.35 9.98
CA ASN A 34 16.82 -8.57 10.16
C ASN A 34 16.98 -9.60 9.02
N GLY A 35 17.94 -9.40 8.11
CA GLY A 35 18.29 -10.33 7.05
C GLY A 35 17.41 -10.26 5.80
N TYR A 36 16.54 -9.25 5.65
CA TYR A 36 15.71 -9.11 4.46
C TYR A 36 16.41 -8.32 3.36
N ARG A 37 16.39 -8.86 2.14
CA ARG A 37 16.84 -8.15 0.95
C ARG A 37 15.89 -7.00 0.64
N THR A 38 16.25 -5.81 1.08
CA THR A 38 15.41 -4.61 1.05
C THR A 38 16.11 -3.50 0.30
N GLU A 39 15.39 -2.80 -0.58
CA GLU A 39 15.87 -1.61 -1.29
C GLU A 39 14.82 -0.50 -1.31
N ILE A 40 15.26 0.73 -1.59
CA ILE A 40 14.41 1.91 -1.75
C ILE A 40 14.36 2.30 -3.23
N LEU A 41 13.16 2.37 -3.79
CA LEU A 41 12.94 3.05 -5.06
C LEU A 41 12.85 4.56 -4.80
N ALA A 42 13.94 5.25 -5.10
CA ALA A 42 14.07 6.67 -4.84
C ALA A 42 13.52 7.54 -6.00
N PRO A 43 13.04 8.76 -5.71
CA PRO A 43 12.53 9.68 -6.74
C PRO A 43 13.55 10.07 -7.81
N GLN A 44 14.85 10.01 -7.49
CA GLN A 44 15.95 10.34 -8.39
C GLN A 44 16.10 9.37 -9.56
N ILE A 45 15.52 8.17 -9.46
CA ILE A 45 15.47 7.22 -10.57
C ILE A 45 14.47 7.76 -11.60
N ALA A 46 14.96 7.98 -12.82
CA ALA A 46 14.13 8.47 -13.93
C ALA A 46 12.93 7.55 -14.13
N THR A 47 11.78 8.12 -14.38
CA THR A 47 10.48 7.42 -14.44
C THR A 47 10.52 6.24 -15.41
N GLU A 48 11.11 6.45 -16.58
CA GLU A 48 11.23 5.46 -17.66
C GLU A 48 12.11 4.24 -17.28
N LYS A 49 13.01 4.44 -16.31
CA LYS A 49 13.93 3.40 -15.84
C LYS A 49 13.47 2.65 -14.61
N ARG A 50 12.36 3.07 -13.99
CA ARG A 50 11.89 2.49 -12.71
C ARG A 50 11.45 1.04 -12.86
N GLU A 51 10.76 0.72 -13.93
CA GLU A 51 10.28 -0.64 -14.19
C GLU A 51 11.46 -1.61 -14.38
N GLU A 52 12.39 -1.30 -15.27
CA GLU A 52 13.60 -2.08 -15.46
C GLU A 52 14.42 -2.20 -14.16
N TRP A 53 14.48 -1.11 -13.40
CA TRP A 53 15.18 -1.08 -12.12
C TRP A 53 14.55 -2.05 -11.11
N VAL A 54 13.22 -2.09 -11.01
CA VAL A 54 12.50 -3.01 -10.11
C VAL A 54 12.66 -4.44 -10.59
N ASP A 55 12.46 -4.72 -11.87
CA ASP A 55 12.56 -6.06 -12.43
C ASP A 55 13.92 -6.69 -12.20
N LYS A 56 14.99 -5.93 -12.44
CA LYS A 56 16.36 -6.38 -12.18
C LYS A 56 16.57 -6.78 -10.72
N ARG A 57 15.99 -6.03 -9.77
CA ARG A 57 16.13 -6.32 -8.35
C ARG A 57 15.27 -7.50 -7.90
N VAL A 58 14.08 -7.61 -8.43
CA VAL A 58 13.20 -8.77 -8.19
C VAL A 58 13.88 -10.06 -8.67
N LYS A 59 14.48 -10.05 -9.87
CA LYS A 59 15.29 -11.17 -10.39
C LYS A 59 16.48 -11.49 -9.48
N ASN A 60 17.07 -10.50 -8.85
CA ASN A 60 18.18 -10.65 -7.91
C ASN A 60 17.72 -10.98 -6.48
N GLY A 61 16.45 -11.34 -6.28
CA GLY A 61 15.93 -11.82 -5.01
C GLY A 61 15.51 -10.72 -4.03
N LEU A 62 15.13 -9.54 -4.51
CA LEU A 62 14.51 -8.50 -3.68
C LEU A 62 13.26 -9.05 -2.98
N GLN A 63 13.18 -8.87 -1.66
CA GLN A 63 12.05 -9.32 -0.84
C GLN A 63 11.16 -8.16 -0.40
N VAL A 64 11.77 -7.01 -0.11
CA VAL A 64 11.03 -5.82 0.34
C VAL A 64 11.43 -4.60 -0.50
N LEU A 65 10.44 -3.93 -1.08
CA LEU A 65 10.62 -2.66 -1.76
C LEU A 65 10.01 -1.54 -0.92
N ILE A 66 10.78 -0.51 -0.61
CA ILE A 66 10.30 0.70 0.06
C ILE A 66 10.20 1.81 -0.98
N THR A 67 9.10 2.56 -1.02
CA THR A 67 8.96 3.69 -1.93
C THR A 67 7.93 4.71 -1.45
N ASN A 68 7.92 5.88 -2.09
CA ASN A 68 6.83 6.84 -1.95
C ASN A 68 5.72 6.50 -2.95
N PRO A 69 4.43 6.56 -2.58
CA PRO A 69 3.32 6.32 -3.50
C PRO A 69 3.41 7.13 -4.79
N ARG A 70 3.91 8.37 -4.72
CA ARG A 70 4.09 9.23 -5.90
C ARG A 70 5.11 8.70 -6.91
N CYS A 71 6.07 7.90 -6.48
CA CYS A 71 7.06 7.30 -7.38
C CYS A 71 6.45 6.25 -8.31
N VAL A 72 5.25 5.76 -8.00
CA VAL A 72 4.56 4.70 -8.76
C VAL A 72 3.30 5.18 -9.48
N GLU A 73 2.95 6.45 -9.38
CA GLU A 73 1.77 7.03 -10.04
C GLU A 73 1.84 6.92 -11.58
N THR A 74 3.04 6.90 -12.14
CA THR A 74 3.30 6.99 -13.59
C THR A 74 3.39 5.64 -14.31
N GLY A 75 2.57 4.65 -13.94
CA GLY A 75 2.41 3.46 -14.78
C GLY A 75 3.27 2.25 -14.40
N LEU A 76 4.10 2.34 -13.37
CA LEU A 76 4.98 1.26 -12.91
C LEU A 76 4.20 -0.01 -12.55
N ASP A 77 4.64 -1.15 -13.06
CA ASP A 77 4.10 -2.46 -12.75
C ASP A 77 4.79 -3.09 -11.55
N LEU A 78 4.01 -3.50 -10.54
CA LEU A 78 4.52 -4.05 -9.28
C LEU A 78 3.88 -5.41 -8.95
N ASN A 79 3.52 -6.18 -9.99
CA ASN A 79 2.83 -7.47 -9.85
C ASN A 79 3.62 -8.50 -9.02
N ALA A 80 4.94 -8.35 -8.92
CA ALA A 80 5.77 -9.20 -8.10
C ALA A 80 5.51 -9.06 -6.58
N PHE A 81 4.79 -8.01 -6.15
CA PHE A 81 4.52 -7.71 -4.75
C PHE A 81 3.07 -7.97 -4.42
N THR A 82 2.80 -9.05 -3.72
CA THR A 82 1.44 -9.50 -3.33
C THR A 82 1.00 -8.95 -1.97
N THR A 83 1.91 -8.37 -1.21
CA THR A 83 1.63 -7.70 0.06
C THR A 83 2.03 -6.24 -0.01
N ILE A 84 1.08 -5.35 0.24
CA ILE A 84 1.29 -3.90 0.30
C ILE A 84 1.11 -3.42 1.74
N ILE A 85 2.07 -2.65 2.25
CA ILE A 85 1.99 -2.03 3.57
C ILE A 85 2.07 -0.51 3.42
N PHE A 86 1.03 0.19 3.79
CA PHE A 86 1.09 1.63 3.99
C PHE A 86 1.61 1.91 5.39
N TYR A 87 2.93 2.11 5.50
CA TYR A 87 3.61 2.41 6.77
C TYR A 87 3.30 3.82 7.27
N SER A 88 3.23 4.78 6.35
CA SER A 88 2.70 6.11 6.62
C SER A 88 1.85 6.55 5.44
N MET A 89 0.68 7.09 5.70
CA MET A 89 -0.27 7.50 4.68
C MET A 89 -0.40 9.01 4.61
N GLY A 90 -0.43 9.52 3.37
CA GLY A 90 -1.13 10.76 3.10
C GLY A 90 -2.64 10.48 3.00
N TYR A 91 -3.47 11.43 3.42
CA TYR A 91 -4.94 11.28 3.40
C TYR A 91 -5.55 11.49 2.00
N ASN A 92 -4.80 11.19 0.94
CA ASN A 92 -5.28 11.28 -0.44
C ASN A 92 -5.77 9.90 -0.91
N LEU A 93 -7.09 9.79 -1.04
CA LEU A 93 -7.76 8.56 -1.46
C LEU A 93 -7.36 8.12 -2.88
N PHE A 94 -7.17 9.08 -3.78
CA PHE A 94 -6.76 8.81 -5.16
C PHE A 94 -5.37 8.18 -5.20
N THR A 95 -4.40 8.75 -4.50
CA THR A 95 -3.03 8.21 -4.41
C THR A 95 -3.03 6.81 -3.80
N LEU A 96 -3.81 6.59 -2.73
CA LEU A 96 -3.96 5.28 -2.08
C LEU A 96 -4.47 4.23 -3.08
N ARG A 97 -5.53 4.56 -3.81
CA ARG A 97 -6.16 3.69 -4.79
C ARG A 97 -5.23 3.39 -5.96
N GLN A 98 -4.56 4.40 -6.50
CA GLN A 98 -3.58 4.22 -7.57
C GLN A 98 -2.43 3.32 -7.14
N ALA A 99 -1.86 3.57 -5.96
CA ALA A 99 -0.75 2.79 -5.43
C ALA A 99 -1.15 1.32 -5.18
N SER A 100 -2.35 1.07 -4.64
CA SER A 100 -2.84 -0.30 -4.41
C SER A 100 -3.05 -1.07 -5.72
N ARG A 101 -3.51 -0.42 -6.76
CA ARG A 101 -3.75 -1.04 -8.07
C ARG A 101 -2.48 -1.40 -8.84
N ARG A 102 -1.29 -0.94 -8.43
CA ARG A 102 -0.03 -1.27 -9.11
C ARG A 102 0.40 -2.73 -8.95
N SER A 103 -0.01 -3.37 -7.86
CA SER A 103 0.20 -4.80 -7.65
C SER A 103 -0.98 -5.67 -8.12
N TRP A 104 -2.14 -5.06 -8.43
CA TRP A 104 -3.32 -5.75 -8.90
C TRP A 104 -3.67 -5.33 -10.33
N ARG A 105 -3.21 -6.08 -11.31
CA ARG A 105 -3.46 -5.88 -12.74
C ARG A 105 -3.88 -7.17 -13.44
N ILE A 106 -4.29 -7.06 -14.71
CA ILE A 106 -4.73 -8.18 -15.55
C ILE A 106 -3.68 -9.30 -15.62
N ASN A 107 -2.40 -8.97 -15.53
CA ASN A 107 -1.29 -9.93 -15.57
C ASN A 107 -0.90 -10.47 -14.19
N GLN A 108 -1.69 -10.22 -13.14
CA GLN A 108 -1.44 -10.78 -11.82
C GLN A 108 -1.75 -12.29 -11.84
N THR A 109 -0.73 -13.10 -11.55
CA THR A 109 -0.83 -14.55 -11.47
C THR A 109 -1.26 -15.05 -10.08
N GLU A 110 -1.03 -14.24 -9.08
CA GLU A 110 -1.40 -14.55 -7.71
C GLU A 110 -2.89 -14.26 -7.46
N PRO A 111 -3.61 -15.14 -6.77
CA PRO A 111 -5.06 -15.02 -6.59
C PRO A 111 -5.47 -13.86 -5.68
N LYS A 112 -4.52 -13.26 -4.93
CA LYS A 112 -4.83 -12.26 -3.92
C LYS A 112 -3.67 -11.30 -3.71
N VAL A 113 -4.00 -10.01 -3.62
CA VAL A 113 -3.10 -8.95 -3.11
C VAL A 113 -3.65 -8.46 -1.78
N GLU A 114 -2.84 -8.49 -0.73
CA GLU A 114 -3.23 -8.01 0.59
C GLU A 114 -2.69 -6.61 0.85
N VAL A 115 -3.57 -5.73 1.36
CA VAL A 115 -3.22 -4.35 1.68
C VAL A 115 -3.36 -4.11 3.18
N TYR A 116 -2.29 -3.67 3.81
CA TYR A 116 -2.23 -3.34 5.23
C TYR A 116 -2.04 -1.83 5.41
N MET A 117 -2.88 -1.22 6.23
CA MET A 117 -2.77 0.19 6.61
C MET A 117 -2.37 0.27 8.07
N LEU A 118 -1.18 0.82 8.35
CA LEU A 118 -0.70 0.97 9.71
C LEU A 118 -1.14 2.32 10.28
N TYR A 119 -1.65 2.33 11.49
CA TYR A 119 -2.07 3.53 12.21
C TYR A 119 -1.95 3.32 13.72
N TYR A 120 -1.86 4.41 14.45
CA TYR A 120 -1.92 4.38 15.90
C TYR A 120 -3.40 4.33 16.35
N ALA A 121 -3.72 3.35 17.21
CA ALA A 121 -5.05 3.25 17.82
C ALA A 121 -5.38 4.51 18.62
N ASP A 122 -6.67 4.81 18.76
CA ASP A 122 -7.20 5.92 19.59
C ASP A 122 -6.66 7.32 19.22
N THR A 123 -6.30 7.52 17.96
CA THR A 123 -5.81 8.80 17.42
C THR A 123 -6.72 9.34 16.32
N LEU A 124 -6.52 10.63 15.96
CA LEU A 124 -7.14 11.22 14.78
C LEU A 124 -6.80 10.43 13.50
N GLN A 125 -5.64 9.79 13.46
CA GLN A 125 -5.23 8.94 12.35
C GLN A 125 -6.17 7.74 12.20
N ALA A 126 -6.57 7.11 13.30
CA ALA A 126 -7.54 6.01 13.29
C ALA A 126 -8.90 6.47 12.72
N LYS A 127 -9.40 7.65 13.13
CA LYS A 127 -10.64 8.23 12.59
C LYS A 127 -10.52 8.52 11.10
N ALA A 128 -9.40 9.11 10.66
CA ALA A 128 -9.16 9.41 9.25
C ALA A 128 -9.11 8.15 8.38
N ILE A 129 -8.48 7.07 8.86
CA ILE A 129 -8.42 5.80 8.12
C ILE A 129 -9.81 5.16 8.00
N LYS A 130 -10.62 5.15 9.06
CA LYS A 130 -12.00 4.68 9.00
C LYS A 130 -12.81 5.46 7.96
N LEU A 131 -12.70 6.79 7.96
CA LEU A 131 -13.35 7.64 6.96
C LEU A 131 -12.88 7.35 5.53
N MET A 132 -11.58 7.13 5.33
CA MET A 132 -11.03 6.75 4.02
C MET A 132 -11.52 5.39 3.56
N ALA A 133 -11.58 4.39 4.44
CA ALA A 133 -12.11 3.07 4.15
C ALA A 133 -13.58 3.14 3.70
N SER A 134 -14.40 3.92 4.41
CA SER A 134 -15.79 4.15 4.04
C SER A 134 -15.93 4.80 2.66
N LYS A 135 -15.12 5.81 2.36
CA LYS A 135 -15.11 6.46 1.02
C LYS A 135 -14.66 5.52 -0.09
N LEU A 136 -13.69 4.63 0.18
CA LEU A 136 -13.25 3.61 -0.77
C LEU A 136 -14.36 2.60 -1.08
N ALA A 137 -15.09 2.16 -0.05
CA ALA A 137 -16.22 1.26 -0.21
C ALA A 137 -17.32 1.89 -1.10
N VAL A 138 -17.69 3.15 -0.83
CA VAL A 138 -18.65 3.89 -1.66
C VAL A 138 -18.16 4.04 -3.10
N ALA A 139 -16.89 4.39 -3.31
CA ALA A 139 -16.32 4.49 -4.64
C ALA A 139 -16.33 3.15 -5.40
N GLY A 140 -16.05 2.03 -4.70
CA GLY A 140 -16.14 0.68 -5.25
C GLY A 140 -17.55 0.33 -5.74
N ILE A 141 -18.58 0.75 -5.01
CA ILE A 141 -19.98 0.55 -5.39
C ILE A 141 -20.35 1.35 -6.64
N ILE A 142 -19.95 2.62 -6.70
CA ILE A 142 -20.22 3.49 -7.86
C ILE A 142 -19.57 2.94 -9.14
N GLU A 143 -18.42 2.29 -9.02
CA GLU A 143 -17.69 1.69 -10.14
C GLU A 143 -18.14 0.26 -10.49
N GLY A 144 -19.16 -0.27 -9.81
CA GLY A 144 -19.75 -1.58 -10.12
C GLY A 144 -19.00 -2.77 -9.54
N THR A 145 -18.03 -2.58 -8.67
CA THR A 145 -17.40 -3.65 -7.90
C THR A 145 -18.20 -3.92 -6.63
N PHE A 146 -19.28 -4.70 -6.76
CA PHE A 146 -20.05 -5.15 -5.60
C PHE A 146 -19.32 -6.30 -4.91
N SER A 147 -18.85 -6.07 -3.68
CA SER A 147 -18.51 -7.15 -2.75
C SER A 147 -19.47 -7.10 -1.55
N GLU A 148 -19.77 -8.24 -0.94
CA GLU A 148 -20.55 -8.28 0.31
C GLU A 148 -19.89 -7.42 1.40
N GLU A 149 -18.56 -7.35 1.42
CA GLU A 149 -17.78 -6.48 2.31
C GLU A 149 -18.03 -4.99 2.04
N GLY A 150 -18.27 -4.60 0.79
CA GLY A 150 -18.64 -3.23 0.42
C GLY A 150 -20.01 -2.83 0.93
N LEU A 151 -20.98 -3.75 0.95
CA LEU A 151 -22.32 -3.52 1.52
C LEU A 151 -22.30 -3.44 3.05
N ALA A 152 -21.48 -4.26 3.72
CA ALA A 152 -21.27 -4.20 5.16
C ALA A 152 -20.63 -2.87 5.58
N ALA A 153 -19.61 -2.39 4.83
CA ALA A 153 -18.99 -1.09 5.07
C ALA A 153 -19.95 0.09 4.89
N MET A 154 -21.00 -0.05 4.05
CA MET A 154 -22.07 0.97 3.92
C MET A 154 -23.01 1.00 5.10
N SER A 155 -23.29 -0.13 5.75
CA SER A 155 -24.13 -0.15 6.96
C SER A 155 -23.43 0.58 8.11
N ASP A 156 -22.12 0.39 8.27
CA ASP A 156 -21.32 1.12 9.26
C ASP A 156 -21.24 2.64 8.99
N VAL A 157 -21.30 3.05 7.72
CA VAL A 157 -21.32 4.48 7.34
C VAL A 157 -22.64 5.16 7.74
N ARG A 158 -23.78 4.46 7.64
CA ARG A 158 -25.07 4.98 8.11
C ARG A 158 -25.08 5.22 9.62
N ASP A 159 -24.48 4.32 10.38
CA ASP A 159 -24.35 4.46 11.83
C ASP A 159 -23.44 5.64 12.22
N MET A 160 -22.34 5.87 11.47
CA MET A 160 -21.46 7.01 11.72
C MET A 160 -22.08 8.37 11.40
N THR A 161 -22.91 8.47 10.34
CA THR A 161 -23.63 9.72 10.03
C THR A 161 -24.66 10.06 11.12
N SER A 162 -25.31 9.07 11.71
CA SER A 162 -26.22 9.27 12.84
C SER A 162 -25.51 9.64 14.15
N GLN A 163 -24.26 9.24 14.35
CA GLN A 163 -23.45 9.61 15.51
C GLN A 163 -22.78 11.00 15.38
N MET A 164 -22.58 11.49 14.16
CA MET A 164 -22.03 12.84 13.92
C MET A 164 -23.14 13.92 13.95
N ALA A 165 -24.40 13.55 13.90
CA ALA A 165 -25.56 14.45 13.95
C ALA A 165 -26.10 14.65 15.39
N LYS A 166 -25.47 14.08 16.40
CA LYS A 166 -25.68 14.32 17.83
C LYS A 166 -24.48 15.05 18.44
#